data_8d0905d96fb5760144e69b2d2a778d9c
#
_entry.id   8d0905d96fb5760144e69b2d2a778d9c
#
_cell.length_a   1.000
_cell.length_b   1.000
_cell.length_c   1.000
_cell.angle_alpha   90.00
_cell.angle_beta   90.00
_cell.angle_gamma   90.00
#
_symmetry.space_group_name_H-M   'P 1'
#
loop_
_entity.id
_entity.type
_entity.pdbx_description
1 polymer ?
#
loop_
_entity_poly.entity_id
_entity_poly.type
_entity_poly.pdbx_seq_one_letter_code
_entity_poly.pdbx_strand_id
1 'polypeptide(L)'
;MSDAQSTPKDIAIVGSGYMGGGIAQVLALAGARVRIADISEEIAVANHARLIAEAERFVADGLFPADAVERIRAAVTPAASIEEAVADADLIEEAVPEKLEIKHATLARISAAARPDAIIGSNTSTILIGSLAEAVTNPERFLGVHFSNPAPFIPGVELIPHAGTDESAIRAAEALVASTGKETARVTDSTGFVLNRLQYALFHEATQIVEEGIATPEDIDTIVRTTFGFRLPVFGPFAIADMAGLDVYAFCYASLQTRWPERFATPASLQEHVDAGEYGTKTGSGYLDVPAERTEALVAYRNKAYVAIKQLMDELGPAPVG
;
A
#
# COMPACT_ATOMS: atom_id res chain seq x y z
N MET A 1 -24.21 -20.05 -7.05
CA MET A 1 -22.97 -20.83 -6.79
C MET A 1 -21.87 -19.84 -7.12
N SER A 2 -21.19 -19.28 -6.12
CA SER A 2 -20.07 -18.38 -6.36
C SER A 2 -18.92 -19.23 -6.88
N ASP A 3 -18.49 -19.00 -8.10
CA ASP A 3 -17.21 -19.48 -8.59
C ASP A 3 -16.13 -18.95 -7.64
N ALA A 4 -15.66 -19.77 -6.74
CA ALA A 4 -14.49 -19.49 -5.95
C ALA A 4 -13.30 -19.48 -6.93
N GLN A 5 -12.96 -18.31 -7.42
CA GLN A 5 -11.80 -18.13 -8.26
C GLN A 5 -10.58 -18.58 -7.44
N SER A 6 -9.84 -19.56 -7.95
CA SER A 6 -8.65 -20.07 -7.26
C SER A 6 -7.62 -18.95 -7.15
N THR A 7 -6.99 -18.82 -5.98
CA THR A 7 -5.88 -17.87 -5.79
C THR A 7 -4.80 -18.16 -6.82
N PRO A 8 -4.28 -17.15 -7.54
CA PRO A 8 -3.18 -17.28 -8.49
C PRO A 8 -1.97 -17.97 -7.83
N LYS A 9 -1.34 -18.92 -8.52
CA LYS A 9 -0.21 -19.70 -7.99
C LYS A 9 1.07 -19.55 -8.79
N ASP A 10 0.93 -19.29 -10.08
CA ASP A 10 2.04 -19.04 -10.99
C ASP A 10 2.11 -17.54 -11.25
N ILE A 11 3.15 -16.91 -10.71
CA ILE A 11 3.31 -15.46 -10.73
C ILE A 11 4.54 -15.09 -11.54
N ALA A 12 4.44 -14.07 -12.38
CA ALA A 12 5.60 -13.44 -12.99
C ALA A 12 5.82 -12.04 -12.41
N ILE A 13 7.07 -11.71 -12.09
CA ILE A 13 7.48 -10.35 -11.72
C ILE A 13 8.36 -9.82 -12.84
N VAL A 14 7.94 -8.75 -13.47
CA VAL A 14 8.70 -8.08 -14.54
C VAL A 14 9.27 -6.77 -14.03
N GLY A 15 10.60 -6.70 -13.96
CA GLY A 15 11.34 -5.70 -13.22
C GLY A 15 11.77 -6.26 -11.86
N SER A 16 12.88 -6.98 -11.84
CA SER A 16 13.38 -7.72 -10.68
C SER A 16 14.22 -6.87 -9.71
N GLY A 17 14.16 -5.55 -9.84
CA GLY A 17 14.81 -4.58 -8.97
C GLY A 17 14.39 -4.70 -7.50
N TYR A 18 14.66 -3.66 -6.71
CA TYR A 18 14.39 -3.69 -5.26
C TYR A 18 12.92 -4.02 -4.93
N MET A 19 11.96 -3.31 -5.56
CA MET A 19 10.54 -3.57 -5.31
C MET A 19 10.10 -4.94 -5.82
N GLY A 20 10.40 -5.28 -7.09
CA GLY A 20 10.04 -6.58 -7.64
C GLY A 20 10.66 -7.76 -6.89
N GLY A 21 11.91 -7.62 -6.43
CA GLY A 21 12.57 -8.62 -5.58
C GLY A 21 11.85 -8.82 -4.24
N GLY A 22 11.47 -7.73 -3.56
CA GLY A 22 10.71 -7.80 -2.31
C GLY A 22 9.30 -8.38 -2.49
N ILE A 23 8.62 -8.04 -3.57
CA ILE A 23 7.31 -8.62 -3.94
C ILE A 23 7.46 -10.13 -4.20
N ALA A 24 8.51 -10.54 -4.93
CA ALA A 24 8.79 -11.95 -5.19
C ALA A 24 9.02 -12.75 -3.88
N GLN A 25 9.76 -12.19 -2.91
CA GLN A 25 9.95 -12.82 -1.59
C GLN A 25 8.62 -13.03 -0.87
N VAL A 26 7.78 -12.01 -0.82
CA VAL A 26 6.46 -12.06 -0.15
C VAL A 26 5.58 -13.15 -0.77
N LEU A 27 5.47 -13.19 -2.09
CA LEU A 27 4.64 -14.14 -2.81
C LEU A 27 5.16 -15.57 -2.69
N ALA A 28 6.48 -15.77 -2.75
CA ALA A 28 7.11 -17.05 -2.52
C ALA A 28 6.86 -17.60 -1.10
N LEU A 29 6.94 -16.73 -0.08
CA LEU A 29 6.60 -17.10 1.29
C LEU A 29 5.12 -17.38 1.50
N ALA A 30 4.23 -16.88 0.64
CA ALA A 30 2.82 -17.22 0.60
C ALA A 30 2.53 -18.53 -0.17
N GLY A 31 3.55 -19.16 -0.77
CA GLY A 31 3.44 -20.45 -1.46
C GLY A 31 3.22 -20.34 -2.97
N ALA A 32 3.37 -19.16 -3.56
CA ALA A 32 3.34 -19.00 -5.01
C ALA A 32 4.65 -19.48 -5.65
N ARG A 33 4.58 -19.96 -6.89
CA ARG A 33 5.73 -20.13 -7.78
C ARG A 33 5.97 -18.82 -8.49
N VAL A 34 7.18 -18.27 -8.40
CA VAL A 34 7.48 -16.93 -8.91
C VAL A 34 8.59 -17.01 -9.96
N ARG A 35 8.32 -16.50 -11.14
CA ARG A 35 9.34 -16.24 -12.17
C ARG A 35 9.65 -14.75 -12.17
N ILE A 36 10.94 -14.40 -12.08
CA ILE A 36 11.38 -13.02 -12.18
C ILE A 36 12.07 -12.77 -13.52
N ALA A 37 11.73 -11.68 -14.19
CA ALA A 37 12.35 -11.24 -15.42
C ALA A 37 12.79 -9.77 -15.33
N ASP A 38 13.78 -9.43 -16.15
CA ASP A 38 14.26 -8.06 -16.30
C ASP A 38 14.58 -7.77 -17.77
N ILE A 39 15.34 -6.69 -18.06
CA ILE A 39 15.76 -6.33 -19.42
C ILE A 39 16.68 -7.38 -20.06
N SER A 40 17.37 -8.21 -19.24
CA SER A 40 18.16 -9.36 -19.68
C SER A 40 18.17 -10.47 -18.62
N GLU A 41 18.52 -11.68 -19.04
CA GLU A 41 18.70 -12.83 -18.19
C GLU A 41 19.76 -12.59 -17.11
N GLU A 42 20.91 -11.98 -17.49
CA GLU A 42 22.00 -11.71 -16.56
C GLU A 42 21.55 -10.82 -15.40
N ILE A 43 20.69 -9.82 -15.67
CA ILE A 43 20.14 -8.93 -14.65
C ILE A 43 19.15 -9.69 -13.78
N ALA A 44 18.28 -10.51 -14.37
CA ALA A 44 17.34 -11.34 -13.60
C ALA A 44 18.07 -12.31 -12.66
N VAL A 45 19.13 -12.96 -13.14
CA VAL A 45 19.98 -13.85 -12.33
C VAL A 45 20.71 -13.10 -11.22
N ALA A 46 21.30 -11.93 -11.52
CA ALA A 46 21.98 -11.10 -10.52
C ALA A 46 21.00 -10.62 -9.43
N ASN A 47 19.81 -10.18 -9.82
CA ASN A 47 18.76 -9.75 -8.89
C ASN A 47 18.18 -10.93 -8.10
N HIS A 48 18.08 -12.13 -8.68
CA HIS A 48 17.75 -13.34 -7.95
C HIS A 48 18.78 -13.63 -6.84
N ALA A 49 20.06 -13.57 -7.16
CA ALA A 49 21.11 -13.75 -6.13
C ALA A 49 21.01 -12.68 -5.03
N ARG A 50 20.74 -11.42 -5.39
CA ARG A 50 20.56 -10.32 -4.44
C ARG A 50 19.36 -10.56 -3.49
N LEU A 51 18.19 -10.92 -4.01
CA LEU A 51 17.01 -11.15 -3.17
C LEU A 51 17.18 -12.35 -2.22
N ILE A 52 17.96 -13.37 -2.61
CA ILE A 52 18.33 -14.48 -1.71
C ILE A 52 19.24 -13.98 -0.59
N ALA A 53 20.29 -13.20 -0.93
CA ALA A 53 21.18 -12.63 0.09
C ALA A 53 20.45 -11.65 1.05
N GLU A 54 19.45 -10.93 0.56
CA GLU A 54 18.55 -10.12 1.41
C GLU A 54 17.73 -11.00 2.35
N ALA A 55 17.15 -12.10 1.86
CA ALA A 55 16.40 -13.03 2.70
C ALA A 55 17.28 -13.69 3.78
N GLU A 56 18.54 -14.03 3.46
CA GLU A 56 19.51 -14.54 4.43
C GLU A 56 19.75 -13.54 5.57
N ARG A 57 19.89 -12.26 5.26
CA ARG A 57 20.00 -11.19 6.27
C ARG A 57 18.74 -11.06 7.09
N PHE A 58 17.55 -11.05 6.46
CA PHE A 58 16.28 -10.95 7.17
C PHE A 58 16.05 -12.14 8.12
N VAL A 59 16.49 -13.33 7.77
CA VAL A 59 16.47 -14.49 8.69
C VAL A 59 17.47 -14.30 9.84
N ALA A 60 18.70 -13.85 9.55
CA ALA A 60 19.70 -13.59 10.58
C ALA A 60 19.27 -12.52 11.59
N ASP A 61 18.53 -11.51 11.13
CA ASP A 61 17.97 -10.42 11.95
C ASP A 61 16.64 -10.80 12.62
N GLY A 62 16.14 -12.03 12.43
CA GLY A 62 14.86 -12.49 12.99
C GLY A 62 13.61 -11.89 12.35
N LEU A 63 13.74 -11.28 11.19
CA LEU A 63 12.65 -10.62 10.47
C LEU A 63 11.86 -11.60 9.58
N PHE A 64 12.49 -12.65 9.14
CA PHE A 64 11.86 -13.74 8.39
C PHE A 64 11.93 -15.05 9.19
N PRO A 65 11.00 -16.00 8.95
CA PRO A 65 11.08 -17.36 9.50
C PRO A 65 12.38 -18.06 9.12
N ALA A 66 12.86 -18.95 9.95
CA ALA A 66 14.14 -19.66 9.74
C ALA A 66 14.21 -20.47 8.42
N ASP A 67 13.06 -20.93 7.92
CA ASP A 67 12.93 -21.68 6.65
C ASP A 67 12.74 -20.78 5.42
N ALA A 68 12.69 -19.45 5.59
CA ALA A 68 12.34 -18.53 4.51
C ALA A 68 13.29 -18.59 3.32
N VAL A 69 14.60 -18.68 3.58
CA VAL A 69 15.60 -18.73 2.50
C VAL A 69 15.41 -19.96 1.62
N GLU A 70 15.18 -21.13 2.24
CA GLU A 70 14.94 -22.37 1.51
C GLU A 70 13.65 -22.28 0.66
N ARG A 71 12.57 -21.78 1.25
CA ARG A 71 11.29 -21.59 0.56
C ARG A 71 11.40 -20.61 -0.60
N ILE A 72 12.04 -19.46 -0.40
CA ILE A 72 12.24 -18.46 -1.47
C ILE A 72 13.10 -19.05 -2.58
N ARG A 73 14.19 -19.72 -2.25
CA ARG A 73 15.10 -20.35 -3.23
C ARG A 73 14.40 -21.42 -4.06
N ALA A 74 13.49 -22.18 -3.47
CA ALA A 74 12.72 -23.22 -4.15
C ALA A 74 11.60 -22.64 -5.03
N ALA A 75 11.04 -21.49 -4.66
CA ALA A 75 9.86 -20.91 -5.29
C ALA A 75 10.18 -19.83 -6.34
N VAL A 76 11.30 -19.11 -6.21
CA VAL A 76 11.67 -18.01 -7.11
C VAL A 76 12.72 -18.48 -8.12
N THR A 77 12.45 -18.28 -9.41
CA THR A 77 13.39 -18.62 -10.48
C THR A 77 13.55 -17.45 -11.45
N PRO A 78 14.78 -17.12 -11.89
CA PRO A 78 14.99 -16.16 -12.96
C PRO A 78 14.58 -16.79 -14.30
N ALA A 79 13.97 -16.00 -15.18
CA ALA A 79 13.62 -16.36 -16.55
C ALA A 79 14.58 -15.71 -17.55
N ALA A 80 14.79 -16.35 -18.69
CA ALA A 80 15.66 -15.83 -19.73
C ALA A 80 15.10 -14.60 -20.44
N SER A 81 13.76 -14.41 -20.41
CA SER A 81 13.10 -13.25 -21.01
C SER A 81 11.79 -12.93 -20.29
N ILE A 82 11.24 -11.73 -20.58
CA ILE A 82 9.91 -11.35 -20.13
C ILE A 82 8.86 -12.33 -20.67
N GLU A 83 8.96 -12.68 -21.94
CA GLU A 83 8.03 -13.56 -22.64
C GLU A 83 7.99 -14.95 -21.98
N GLU A 84 9.14 -15.52 -21.62
CA GLU A 84 9.23 -16.79 -20.91
C GLU A 84 8.60 -16.70 -19.51
N ALA A 85 8.86 -15.62 -18.79
CA ALA A 85 8.34 -15.45 -17.44
C ALA A 85 6.82 -15.41 -17.41
N VAL A 86 6.18 -14.74 -18.38
CA VAL A 86 4.74 -14.43 -18.36
C VAL A 86 3.88 -15.46 -19.08
N ALA A 87 4.47 -16.36 -19.90
CA ALA A 87 3.73 -17.26 -20.79
C ALA A 87 2.67 -18.13 -20.08
N ASP A 88 2.99 -18.63 -18.89
CA ASP A 88 2.12 -19.51 -18.09
C ASP A 88 1.61 -18.86 -16.78
N ALA A 89 1.89 -17.56 -16.58
CA ALA A 89 1.54 -16.90 -15.33
C ALA A 89 0.02 -16.68 -15.18
N ASP A 90 -0.49 -16.91 -13.97
CA ASP A 90 -1.87 -16.57 -13.60
C ASP A 90 -2.00 -15.05 -13.33
N LEU A 91 -0.96 -14.46 -12.72
CA LEU A 91 -0.84 -13.04 -12.48
C LEU A 91 0.58 -12.58 -12.77
N ILE A 92 0.68 -11.42 -13.37
CA ILE A 92 1.95 -10.77 -13.73
C ILE A 92 1.99 -9.43 -13.02
N GLU A 93 3.06 -9.16 -12.29
CA GLU A 93 3.29 -7.87 -11.62
C GLU A 93 4.42 -7.12 -12.32
N GLU A 94 4.11 -5.96 -12.89
CA GLU A 94 5.08 -5.06 -13.50
C GLU A 94 5.65 -4.12 -12.44
N ALA A 95 6.96 -4.12 -12.26
CA ALA A 95 7.71 -3.31 -11.32
C ALA A 95 8.96 -2.65 -11.95
N VAL A 96 8.87 -2.28 -13.23
CA VAL A 96 9.95 -1.58 -13.94
C VAL A 96 9.99 -0.09 -13.56
N PRO A 97 11.07 0.66 -13.92
CA PRO A 97 11.20 2.07 -13.55
C PRO A 97 9.98 2.93 -13.89
N GLU A 98 9.68 3.90 -13.03
CA GLU A 98 8.52 4.80 -13.08
C GLU A 98 8.65 5.84 -14.20
N LYS A 99 8.61 5.34 -15.46
CA LYS A 99 8.63 6.13 -16.69
C LYS A 99 7.59 5.57 -17.65
N LEU A 100 6.69 6.44 -18.12
CA LEU A 100 5.54 6.05 -18.93
C LEU A 100 5.96 5.22 -20.15
N GLU A 101 6.99 5.66 -20.88
CA GLU A 101 7.45 5.00 -22.10
C GLU A 101 8.01 3.59 -21.80
N ILE A 102 8.74 3.43 -20.68
CA ILE A 102 9.28 2.13 -20.27
C ILE A 102 8.14 1.19 -19.87
N LYS A 103 7.19 1.68 -19.08
CA LYS A 103 6.03 0.89 -18.65
C LYS A 103 5.16 0.49 -19.85
N HIS A 104 4.85 1.41 -20.75
CA HIS A 104 4.10 1.10 -21.98
C HIS A 104 4.80 0.02 -22.82
N ALA A 105 6.10 0.18 -23.10
CA ALA A 105 6.85 -0.80 -23.86
C ALA A 105 6.88 -2.18 -23.18
N THR A 106 7.02 -2.21 -21.86
CA THR A 106 7.03 -3.45 -21.08
C THR A 106 5.66 -4.10 -21.00
N LEU A 107 4.61 -3.32 -20.72
CA LEU A 107 3.22 -3.82 -20.65
C LEU A 107 2.74 -4.36 -21.99
N ALA A 108 3.12 -3.74 -23.11
CA ALA A 108 2.83 -4.25 -24.44
C ALA A 108 3.49 -5.62 -24.69
N ARG A 109 4.76 -5.81 -24.28
CA ARG A 109 5.45 -7.11 -24.36
C ARG A 109 4.81 -8.16 -23.47
N ILE A 110 4.51 -7.80 -22.20
CA ILE A 110 3.83 -8.67 -21.24
C ILE A 110 2.50 -9.14 -21.84
N SER A 111 1.67 -8.20 -22.25
CA SER A 111 0.33 -8.43 -22.78
C SER A 111 0.30 -9.27 -24.05
N ALA A 112 1.33 -9.15 -24.92
CA ALA A 112 1.45 -9.93 -26.14
C ALA A 112 1.85 -11.40 -25.89
N ALA A 113 2.57 -11.68 -24.78
CA ALA A 113 3.10 -13.00 -24.47
C ALA A 113 2.31 -13.75 -23.39
N ALA A 114 1.56 -13.03 -22.56
CA ALA A 114 0.74 -13.61 -21.50
C ALA A 114 -0.49 -14.35 -22.05
N ARG A 115 -0.99 -15.29 -21.28
CA ARG A 115 -2.28 -15.94 -21.55
C ARG A 115 -3.41 -14.88 -21.55
N PRO A 116 -4.46 -15.06 -22.40
CA PRO A 116 -5.56 -14.10 -22.46
C PRO A 116 -6.33 -13.93 -21.12
N ASP A 117 -6.29 -14.92 -20.24
CA ASP A 117 -6.94 -14.93 -18.93
C ASP A 117 -6.04 -14.51 -17.79
N ALA A 118 -4.74 -14.26 -18.05
CA ALA A 118 -3.80 -13.78 -17.04
C ALA A 118 -4.18 -12.37 -16.55
N ILE A 119 -3.99 -12.14 -15.24
CA ILE A 119 -4.14 -10.81 -14.66
C ILE A 119 -2.81 -10.07 -14.78
N ILE A 120 -2.84 -8.81 -15.18
CA ILE A 120 -1.66 -7.96 -15.24
C ILE A 120 -1.81 -6.87 -14.19
N GLY A 121 -0.87 -6.82 -13.25
CA GLY A 121 -0.72 -5.77 -12.26
C GLY A 121 0.41 -4.81 -12.62
N SER A 122 0.32 -3.56 -12.17
CA SER A 122 1.44 -2.61 -12.19
C SER A 122 1.68 -2.03 -10.81
N ASN A 123 2.94 -2.04 -10.38
CA ASN A 123 3.39 -1.42 -9.13
C ASN A 123 3.74 0.07 -9.31
N THR A 124 3.10 0.75 -10.25
CA THR A 124 3.27 2.20 -10.42
C THR A 124 2.80 2.94 -9.19
N SER A 125 3.46 4.05 -8.88
CA SER A 125 3.12 4.89 -7.72
C SER A 125 2.38 6.18 -8.08
N THR A 126 2.55 6.68 -9.31
CA THR A 126 2.06 8.01 -9.70
C THR A 126 1.39 8.06 -11.06
N ILE A 127 1.66 7.09 -11.95
CA ILE A 127 1.10 7.07 -13.30
C ILE A 127 -0.31 6.50 -13.24
N LEU A 128 -1.26 7.17 -13.91
CA LEU A 128 -2.64 6.71 -14.00
C LEU A 128 -2.71 5.31 -14.63
N ILE A 129 -3.46 4.41 -14.00
CA ILE A 129 -3.66 3.05 -14.49
C ILE A 129 -4.37 3.05 -15.84
N GLY A 130 -5.34 3.95 -16.02
CA GLY A 130 -6.01 4.14 -17.32
C GLY A 130 -5.05 4.49 -18.45
N SER A 131 -4.02 5.30 -18.19
CA SER A 131 -2.98 5.61 -19.19
C SER A 131 -2.11 4.39 -19.50
N LEU A 132 -1.79 3.57 -18.50
CA LEU A 132 -1.02 2.34 -18.70
C LEU A 132 -1.83 1.26 -19.43
N ALA A 133 -3.14 1.22 -19.21
CA ALA A 133 -4.06 0.28 -19.85
C ALA A 133 -4.07 0.40 -21.38
N GLU A 134 -3.74 1.57 -21.93
CA GLU A 134 -3.63 1.80 -23.38
C GLU A 134 -2.59 0.89 -24.05
N ALA A 135 -1.60 0.39 -23.30
CA ALA A 135 -0.57 -0.52 -23.80
C ALA A 135 -0.89 -2.01 -23.59
N VAL A 136 -2.05 -2.33 -22.97
CA VAL A 136 -2.43 -3.71 -22.63
C VAL A 136 -3.49 -4.22 -23.61
N THR A 137 -3.30 -5.42 -24.15
CA THR A 137 -4.20 -6.02 -25.14
C THR A 137 -5.57 -6.38 -24.57
N ASN A 138 -5.61 -6.90 -23.33
CA ASN A 138 -6.84 -7.25 -22.62
C ASN A 138 -6.96 -6.36 -21.36
N PRO A 139 -7.28 -5.06 -21.52
CA PRO A 139 -7.22 -4.10 -20.44
C PRO A 139 -8.24 -4.39 -19.32
N GLU A 140 -9.30 -5.16 -19.59
CA GLU A 140 -10.26 -5.62 -18.57
C GLU A 140 -9.60 -6.53 -17.50
N ARG A 141 -8.39 -7.06 -17.78
CA ARG A 141 -7.59 -7.88 -16.87
C ARG A 141 -6.45 -7.10 -16.22
N PHE A 142 -6.40 -5.79 -16.42
CA PHE A 142 -5.33 -4.91 -15.94
C PHE A 142 -5.78 -4.02 -14.78
N LEU A 143 -4.91 -3.86 -13.78
CA LEU A 143 -5.12 -2.95 -12.65
C LEU A 143 -3.77 -2.54 -12.02
N GLY A 144 -3.78 -1.53 -11.19
CA GLY A 144 -2.68 -1.25 -10.28
C GLY A 144 -2.71 -2.22 -9.08
N VAL A 145 -1.55 -2.78 -8.74
CA VAL A 145 -1.34 -3.55 -7.51
C VAL A 145 -0.13 -2.94 -6.80
N HIS A 146 -0.40 -1.89 -6.05
CA HIS A 146 0.64 -1.00 -5.52
C HIS A 146 1.11 -1.44 -4.13
N PHE A 147 2.22 -2.16 -4.10
CA PHE A 147 2.94 -2.51 -2.87
C PHE A 147 3.77 -1.33 -2.39
N SER A 148 3.78 -1.12 -1.08
CA SER A 148 4.58 -0.06 -0.46
C SER A 148 5.98 -0.55 -0.10
N ASN A 149 6.96 0.34 -0.15
CA ASN A 149 8.35 0.09 0.20
C ASN A 149 8.57 0.18 1.73
N PRO A 150 9.25 -0.81 2.37
CA PRO A 150 9.73 -2.09 1.79
C PRO A 150 8.61 -3.12 1.69
N ALA A 151 8.46 -3.73 0.51
CA ALA A 151 7.37 -4.66 0.21
C ALA A 151 7.23 -5.83 1.21
N PRO A 152 8.30 -6.45 1.73
CA PRO A 152 8.17 -7.52 2.70
C PRO A 152 7.47 -7.12 4.01
N PHE A 153 7.64 -5.88 4.46
CA PHE A 153 7.26 -5.48 5.83
C PHE A 153 6.03 -4.58 5.91
N ILE A 154 5.73 -3.81 4.86
CA ILE A 154 4.53 -2.95 4.87
C ILE A 154 3.28 -3.79 4.57
N PRO A 155 2.27 -3.79 5.48
CA PRO A 155 1.11 -4.68 5.34
C PRO A 155 0.09 -4.22 4.30
N GLY A 156 0.03 -2.93 3.97
CA GLY A 156 -0.99 -2.38 3.08
C GLY A 156 -0.62 -2.47 1.60
N VAL A 157 -1.61 -2.79 0.75
CA VAL A 157 -1.50 -2.79 -0.72
C VAL A 157 -2.72 -2.08 -1.30
N GLU A 158 -2.51 -1.08 -2.16
CA GLU A 158 -3.59 -0.44 -2.89
C GLU A 158 -3.91 -1.24 -4.16
N LEU A 159 -5.19 -1.49 -4.40
CA LEU A 159 -5.70 -2.03 -5.66
C LEU A 159 -6.41 -0.92 -6.42
N ILE A 160 -5.90 -0.61 -7.61
CA ILE A 160 -6.35 0.53 -8.40
C ILE A 160 -6.91 0.04 -9.73
N PRO A 161 -8.20 -0.31 -9.81
CA PRO A 161 -8.84 -0.60 -11.08
C PRO A 161 -8.99 0.68 -11.91
N HIS A 162 -8.83 0.59 -13.22
CA HIS A 162 -9.29 1.62 -14.14
C HIS A 162 -10.76 1.36 -14.55
N ALA A 163 -11.35 2.27 -15.30
CA ALA A 163 -12.79 2.21 -15.65
C ALA A 163 -13.21 0.92 -16.42
N GLY A 164 -12.28 0.23 -17.05
CA GLY A 164 -12.53 -1.00 -17.81
C GLY A 164 -12.12 -2.28 -17.09
N THR A 165 -11.60 -2.23 -15.87
CA THR A 165 -11.14 -3.42 -15.16
C THR A 165 -12.32 -4.29 -14.71
N ASP A 166 -12.28 -5.58 -15.02
CA ASP A 166 -13.27 -6.55 -14.58
C ASP A 166 -13.19 -6.82 -13.06
N GLU A 167 -14.35 -6.92 -12.43
CA GLU A 167 -14.45 -7.27 -11.01
C GLU A 167 -13.79 -8.61 -10.66
N SER A 168 -13.78 -9.55 -11.61
CA SER A 168 -13.11 -10.84 -11.45
C SER A 168 -11.57 -10.68 -11.31
N ALA A 169 -10.96 -9.76 -12.06
CA ALA A 169 -9.54 -9.48 -11.97
C ALA A 169 -9.19 -8.83 -10.61
N ILE A 170 -10.02 -7.91 -10.14
CA ILE A 170 -9.85 -7.25 -8.84
C ILE A 170 -9.91 -8.29 -7.72
N ARG A 171 -10.94 -9.16 -7.70
CA ARG A 171 -11.08 -10.21 -6.67
C ARG A 171 -9.92 -11.20 -6.67
N ALA A 172 -9.40 -11.56 -7.83
CA ALA A 172 -8.26 -12.47 -7.89
C ALA A 172 -6.97 -11.82 -7.36
N ALA A 173 -6.73 -10.53 -7.66
CA ALA A 173 -5.64 -9.76 -7.08
C ALA A 173 -5.79 -9.62 -5.54
N GLU A 174 -7.01 -9.34 -5.05
CA GLU A 174 -7.30 -9.32 -3.61
C GLU A 174 -6.99 -10.67 -2.94
N ALA A 175 -7.42 -11.77 -3.54
CA ALA A 175 -7.17 -13.11 -2.99
C ALA A 175 -5.67 -13.43 -2.94
N LEU A 176 -4.90 -13.03 -3.98
CA LEU A 176 -3.46 -13.19 -3.99
C LEU A 176 -2.80 -12.37 -2.87
N VAL A 177 -3.11 -11.09 -2.77
CA VAL A 177 -2.54 -10.22 -1.73
C VAL A 177 -2.92 -10.72 -0.34
N ALA A 178 -4.17 -11.09 -0.10
CA ALA A 178 -4.63 -11.64 1.18
C ALA A 178 -3.89 -12.94 1.56
N SER A 179 -3.51 -13.78 0.58
CA SER A 179 -2.74 -15.00 0.84
C SER A 179 -1.35 -14.73 1.42
N THR A 180 -0.83 -13.53 1.26
CA THR A 180 0.44 -13.07 1.84
C THR A 180 0.30 -12.56 3.28
N GLY A 181 -0.90 -12.49 3.83
CA GLY A 181 -1.20 -11.87 5.12
C GLY A 181 -1.28 -10.35 5.08
N LYS A 182 -1.25 -9.74 3.89
CA LYS A 182 -1.40 -8.29 3.70
C LYS A 182 -2.86 -7.89 3.53
N GLU A 183 -3.14 -6.61 3.79
CA GLU A 183 -4.46 -6.02 3.66
C GLU A 183 -4.55 -5.19 2.38
N THR A 184 -5.69 -5.24 1.70
CA THR A 184 -5.94 -4.46 0.50
C THR A 184 -6.90 -3.31 0.75
N ALA A 185 -6.69 -2.20 0.04
CA ALA A 185 -7.67 -1.13 -0.11
C ALA A 185 -7.92 -0.88 -1.59
N ARG A 186 -9.21 -0.87 -2.01
CA ARG A 186 -9.58 -0.45 -3.37
C ARG A 186 -9.64 1.06 -3.44
N VAL A 187 -8.94 1.63 -4.40
CA VAL A 187 -8.92 3.08 -4.63
C VAL A 187 -9.20 3.39 -6.09
N THR A 188 -9.86 4.51 -6.33
CA THR A 188 -10.12 4.98 -7.70
C THR A 188 -8.82 5.46 -8.34
N ASP A 189 -8.67 5.18 -9.64
CA ASP A 189 -7.53 5.65 -10.43
C ASP A 189 -7.45 7.18 -10.43
N SER A 190 -6.44 7.68 -9.74
CA SER A 190 -6.16 9.12 -9.63
C SER A 190 -4.67 9.33 -9.35
N THR A 191 -4.12 10.45 -9.79
CA THR A 191 -2.69 10.74 -9.62
C THR A 191 -2.25 10.65 -8.15
N GLY A 192 -1.25 9.78 -7.88
CA GLY A 192 -0.68 9.57 -6.55
C GLY A 192 -1.54 8.73 -5.61
N PHE A 193 -2.67 8.19 -6.07
CA PHE A 193 -3.60 7.33 -5.34
C PHE A 193 -3.96 7.89 -3.95
N VAL A 194 -4.13 7.06 -2.94
CA VAL A 194 -4.42 7.52 -1.57
C VAL A 194 -3.14 7.64 -0.75
N LEU A 195 -2.28 6.61 -0.80
CA LEU A 195 -1.03 6.58 -0.03
C LEU A 195 -0.16 7.82 -0.27
N ASN A 196 0.21 8.08 -1.53
CA ASN A 196 1.11 9.19 -1.85
C ASN A 196 0.45 10.54 -1.58
N ARG A 197 -0.85 10.70 -1.87
CA ARG A 197 -1.55 11.95 -1.58
C ARG A 197 -1.53 12.29 -0.09
N LEU A 198 -1.79 11.33 0.79
CA LEU A 198 -1.77 11.55 2.23
C LEU A 198 -0.34 11.77 2.75
N GLN A 199 0.62 10.96 2.30
CA GLN A 199 2.03 11.09 2.70
C GLN A 199 2.61 12.43 2.30
N TYR A 200 2.38 12.87 1.06
CA TYR A 200 2.90 14.15 0.59
C TYR A 200 2.13 15.35 1.13
N ALA A 201 0.85 15.22 1.46
CA ALA A 201 0.12 16.27 2.17
C ALA A 201 0.71 16.50 3.58
N LEU A 202 1.00 15.41 4.31
CA LEU A 202 1.69 15.50 5.60
C LEU A 202 3.07 16.15 5.47
N PHE A 203 3.88 15.69 4.51
CA PHE A 203 5.22 16.24 4.31
C PHE A 203 5.19 17.70 3.89
N HIS A 204 4.26 18.08 3.01
CA HIS A 204 4.06 19.47 2.61
C HIS A 204 3.76 20.37 3.81
N GLU A 205 2.82 19.97 4.67
CA GLU A 205 2.49 20.73 5.87
C GLU A 205 3.68 20.81 6.85
N ALA A 206 4.41 19.71 7.03
CA ALA A 206 5.60 19.68 7.87
C ALA A 206 6.68 20.66 7.36
N THR A 207 6.93 20.72 6.06
CA THR A 207 7.88 21.68 5.47
C THR A 207 7.42 23.12 5.64
N GLN A 208 6.13 23.42 5.50
CA GLN A 208 5.58 24.76 5.74
C GLN A 208 5.80 25.21 7.20
N ILE A 209 5.60 24.34 8.17
CA ILE A 209 5.84 24.62 9.60
C ILE A 209 7.31 24.99 9.84
N VAL A 210 8.26 24.29 9.19
CA VAL A 210 9.70 24.62 9.28
C VAL A 210 10.00 25.97 8.61
N GLU A 211 9.49 26.22 7.42
CA GLU A 211 9.69 27.47 6.66
C GLU A 211 9.09 28.69 7.39
N GLU A 212 7.99 28.50 8.11
CA GLU A 212 7.39 29.52 8.98
C GLU A 212 8.15 29.72 10.30
N GLY A 213 9.19 28.91 10.59
CA GLY A 213 10.00 28.99 11.81
C GLY A 213 9.25 28.58 13.09
N ILE A 214 8.19 27.78 12.96
CA ILE A 214 7.36 27.38 14.09
C ILE A 214 8.02 26.22 14.89
N ALA A 215 8.67 25.28 14.19
CA ALA A 215 9.33 24.12 14.81
C ALA A 215 10.50 23.64 13.95
N THR A 216 11.44 22.91 14.57
CA THR A 216 12.51 22.22 13.84
C THR A 216 12.02 20.92 13.23
N PRO A 217 12.71 20.35 12.22
CA PRO A 217 12.38 19.02 11.70
C PRO A 217 12.32 17.94 12.78
N GLU A 218 13.27 17.97 13.75
CA GLU A 218 13.36 17.02 14.85
C GLU A 218 12.15 17.13 15.80
N ASP A 219 11.68 18.35 16.09
CA ASP A 219 10.49 18.58 16.91
C ASP A 219 9.24 18.10 16.20
N ILE A 220 9.12 18.33 14.88
CA ILE A 220 7.99 17.86 14.07
C ILE A 220 7.94 16.33 14.09
N ASP A 221 9.06 15.65 13.82
CA ASP A 221 9.14 14.19 13.85
C ASP A 221 8.77 13.64 15.22
N THR A 222 9.22 14.31 16.27
CA THR A 222 8.86 13.94 17.66
C THR A 222 7.35 14.06 17.89
N ILE A 223 6.74 15.18 17.52
CA ILE A 223 5.31 15.43 17.67
C ILE A 223 4.51 14.41 16.85
N VAL A 224 4.84 14.24 15.56
CA VAL A 224 4.14 13.30 14.70
C VAL A 224 4.20 11.88 15.28
N ARG A 225 5.39 11.40 15.60
CA ARG A 225 5.63 10.03 16.09
C ARG A 225 4.98 9.74 17.46
N THR A 226 4.85 10.75 18.33
CA THR A 226 4.38 10.57 19.72
C THR A 226 2.94 11.03 19.96
N THR A 227 2.30 11.66 18.99
CA THR A 227 0.93 12.18 19.13
C THR A 227 -0.03 11.57 18.10
N PHE A 228 -0.39 12.29 17.03
CA PHE A 228 -1.40 11.78 16.10
C PHE A 228 -0.90 10.58 15.26
N GLY A 229 0.36 10.57 14.84
CA GLY A 229 0.96 9.44 14.13
C GLY A 229 1.02 8.17 14.98
N PHE A 230 1.18 8.31 16.30
CA PHE A 230 1.09 7.21 17.25
C PHE A 230 -0.24 6.43 17.20
N ARG A 231 -1.30 7.04 16.70
CA ARG A 231 -2.64 6.44 16.59
C ARG A 231 -2.83 5.68 15.28
N LEU A 232 -2.12 6.10 14.21
CA LEU A 232 -2.32 5.63 12.84
C LEU A 232 -2.09 4.11 12.63
N PRO A 233 -1.21 3.41 13.39
CA PRO A 233 -1.10 1.96 13.27
C PRO A 233 -2.38 1.17 13.57
N VAL A 234 -3.32 1.75 14.29
CA VAL A 234 -4.54 1.05 14.73
C VAL A 234 -5.83 1.75 14.27
N PHE A 235 -5.77 3.03 13.92
CA PHE A 235 -6.93 3.79 13.46
C PHE A 235 -6.56 4.71 12.30
N GLY A 236 -7.31 4.65 11.23
CA GLY A 236 -7.23 5.63 10.15
C GLY A 236 -7.77 7.01 10.57
N PRO A 237 -7.54 8.05 9.75
CA PRO A 237 -7.91 9.43 10.08
C PRO A 237 -9.40 9.63 10.37
N PHE A 238 -10.29 8.94 9.69
CA PHE A 238 -11.73 9.04 9.90
C PHE A 238 -12.16 8.44 11.25
N ALA A 239 -11.63 7.25 11.60
CA ALA A 239 -11.89 6.65 12.91
C ALA A 239 -11.37 7.53 14.05
N ILE A 240 -10.22 8.18 13.88
CA ILE A 240 -9.67 9.13 14.86
C ILE A 240 -10.59 10.35 15.01
N ALA A 241 -11.08 10.90 13.89
CA ALA A 241 -11.98 12.05 13.88
C ALA A 241 -13.33 11.73 14.56
N ASP A 242 -13.95 10.59 14.20
CA ASP A 242 -15.20 10.14 14.79
C ASP A 242 -15.09 9.88 16.31
N MET A 243 -13.97 9.32 16.76
CA MET A 243 -13.71 9.15 18.22
C MET A 243 -13.47 10.46 18.97
N ALA A 244 -12.89 11.45 18.31
CA ALA A 244 -12.66 12.77 18.91
C ALA A 244 -13.94 13.63 18.94
N GLY A 245 -14.77 13.46 17.94
CA GLY A 245 -15.96 14.24 17.67
C GLY A 245 -15.78 15.21 16.51
N LEU A 246 -16.64 15.09 15.48
CA LEU A 246 -16.57 15.92 14.29
C LEU A 246 -16.85 17.40 14.56
N ASP A 247 -17.66 17.70 15.58
CA ASP A 247 -17.87 19.05 16.10
C ASP A 247 -16.56 19.70 16.62
N VAL A 248 -15.71 18.92 17.28
CA VAL A 248 -14.36 19.36 17.72
C VAL A 248 -13.46 19.63 16.52
N TYR A 249 -13.49 18.76 15.50
CA TYR A 249 -12.73 18.96 14.28
C TYR A 249 -13.15 20.24 13.56
N ALA A 250 -14.45 20.49 13.41
CA ALA A 250 -14.96 21.71 12.79
C ALA A 250 -14.53 22.97 13.59
N PHE A 251 -14.58 22.92 14.91
CA PHE A 251 -14.06 24.00 15.76
C PHE A 251 -12.56 24.25 15.55
N CYS A 252 -11.75 23.19 15.44
CA CYS A 252 -10.32 23.32 15.16
C CYS A 252 -10.07 23.94 13.77
N TYR A 253 -10.81 23.50 12.76
CA TYR A 253 -10.73 24.11 11.40
C TYR A 253 -11.10 25.59 11.43
N ALA A 254 -12.18 25.97 12.10
CA ALA A 254 -12.58 27.37 12.23
C ALA A 254 -11.50 28.21 12.90
N SER A 255 -10.78 27.66 13.91
CA SER A 255 -9.64 28.33 14.53
C SER A 255 -8.45 28.49 13.57
N LEU A 256 -8.05 27.43 12.86
CA LEU A 256 -6.94 27.47 11.92
C LEU A 256 -7.18 28.40 10.73
N GLN A 257 -8.43 28.48 10.25
CA GLN A 257 -8.84 29.38 9.17
C GLN A 257 -8.62 30.86 9.49
N THR A 258 -8.62 31.25 10.77
CA THR A 258 -8.34 32.64 11.14
C THR A 258 -6.96 33.10 10.68
N ARG A 259 -5.99 32.17 10.58
CA ARG A 259 -4.62 32.43 10.16
C ARG A 259 -4.33 31.99 8.73
N TRP A 260 -4.90 30.84 8.31
CA TRP A 260 -4.66 30.22 7.01
C TRP A 260 -5.99 29.81 6.35
N PRO A 261 -6.78 30.79 5.84
CA PRO A 261 -8.15 30.57 5.41
C PRO A 261 -8.31 29.60 4.23
N GLU A 262 -7.36 29.57 3.29
CA GLU A 262 -7.40 28.67 2.15
C GLU A 262 -6.78 27.33 2.48
N ARG A 263 -5.65 27.31 3.19
CA ARG A 263 -4.89 26.10 3.55
C ARG A 263 -5.67 25.16 4.47
N PHE A 264 -6.47 25.73 5.39
CA PHE A 264 -7.32 24.99 6.33
C PHE A 264 -8.80 25.31 6.16
N ALA A 265 -9.27 25.46 4.91
CA ALA A 265 -10.69 25.55 4.65
C ALA A 265 -11.39 24.29 5.18
N THR A 266 -12.50 24.47 5.92
CA THR A 266 -13.26 23.33 6.45
C THR A 266 -13.72 22.43 5.30
N PRO A 267 -13.41 21.12 5.30
CA PRO A 267 -13.91 20.22 4.28
C PRO A 267 -15.44 20.19 4.24
N ALA A 268 -16.01 20.24 3.04
CA ALA A 268 -17.48 20.27 2.88
C ALA A 268 -18.15 19.06 3.55
N SER A 269 -17.58 17.87 3.40
CA SER A 269 -18.10 16.65 4.03
C SER A 269 -18.10 16.71 5.57
N LEU A 270 -17.09 17.37 6.17
CA LEU A 270 -17.08 17.58 7.62
C LEU A 270 -18.22 18.52 8.04
N GLN A 271 -18.43 19.61 7.31
CA GLN A 271 -19.51 20.55 7.60
C GLN A 271 -20.88 19.90 7.42
N GLU A 272 -21.09 19.06 6.41
CA GLU A 272 -22.32 18.31 6.18
C GLU A 272 -22.67 17.40 7.37
N HIS A 273 -21.70 16.64 7.91
CA HIS A 273 -21.90 15.84 9.10
C HIS A 273 -22.26 16.69 10.33
N VAL A 274 -21.57 17.80 10.53
CA VAL A 274 -21.82 18.69 11.68
C VAL A 274 -23.22 19.31 11.59
N ASP A 275 -23.65 19.77 10.42
CA ASP A 275 -24.98 20.35 10.18
C ASP A 275 -26.09 19.31 10.36
N ALA A 276 -25.80 18.03 10.07
CA ALA A 276 -26.72 16.91 10.32
C ALA A 276 -26.74 16.46 11.80
N GLY A 277 -25.87 16.99 12.66
CA GLY A 277 -25.76 16.56 14.06
C GLY A 277 -25.05 15.22 14.23
N GLU A 278 -24.26 14.79 13.24
CA GLU A 278 -23.49 13.55 13.22
C GLU A 278 -22.07 13.83 13.71
N TYR A 279 -21.81 13.54 15.00
CA TYR A 279 -20.55 13.88 15.67
C TYR A 279 -19.66 12.66 15.95
N GLY A 280 -19.81 11.60 15.16
CA GLY A 280 -19.07 10.36 15.33
C GLY A 280 -19.58 9.55 16.53
N THR A 281 -18.68 9.01 17.34
CA THR A 281 -19.06 8.16 18.51
C THR A 281 -19.92 8.86 19.54
N LYS A 282 -19.99 10.19 19.56
CA LYS A 282 -20.87 10.96 20.46
C LYS A 282 -22.35 10.79 20.12
N THR A 283 -22.67 10.60 18.86
CA THR A 283 -24.05 10.48 18.37
C THR A 283 -24.36 9.14 17.72
N GLY A 284 -23.32 8.30 17.51
CA GLY A 284 -23.43 7.00 16.86
C GLY A 284 -23.34 7.06 15.34
N SER A 285 -23.23 8.24 14.75
CA SER A 285 -23.09 8.47 13.31
C SER A 285 -21.99 9.50 13.00
N GLY A 286 -21.25 9.30 11.92
CA GLY A 286 -20.16 10.13 11.45
C GLY A 286 -19.66 9.63 10.09
N TYR A 287 -18.37 9.76 9.80
CA TYR A 287 -17.76 9.12 8.64
C TYR A 287 -17.82 7.60 8.69
N LEU A 288 -17.70 7.05 9.90
CA LEU A 288 -17.87 5.63 10.18
C LEU A 288 -19.02 5.48 11.18
N ASP A 289 -20.03 4.70 10.84
CA ASP A 289 -21.14 4.44 11.76
C ASP A 289 -20.66 3.54 12.91
N VAL A 290 -20.51 4.13 14.10
CA VAL A 290 -20.18 3.42 15.33
C VAL A 290 -21.36 3.50 16.28
N PRO A 291 -22.25 2.49 16.30
CA PRO A 291 -23.40 2.47 17.21
C PRO A 291 -22.98 2.61 18.67
N ALA A 292 -23.80 3.27 19.47
CA ALA A 292 -23.49 3.60 20.87
C ALA A 292 -23.06 2.38 21.70
N GLU A 293 -23.66 1.21 21.45
CA GLU A 293 -23.31 -0.05 22.12
C GLU A 293 -21.89 -0.57 21.81
N ARG A 294 -21.25 -0.10 20.73
CA ARG A 294 -19.86 -0.44 20.38
C ARG A 294 -18.84 0.54 20.94
N THR A 295 -19.26 1.71 21.37
CA THR A 295 -18.35 2.80 21.80
C THR A 295 -17.47 2.37 22.98
N GLU A 296 -18.02 1.68 24.00
CA GLU A 296 -17.25 1.19 25.14
C GLU A 296 -16.17 0.19 24.71
N ALA A 297 -16.52 -0.78 23.87
CA ALA A 297 -15.57 -1.76 23.34
C ALA A 297 -14.47 -1.11 22.49
N LEU A 298 -14.81 -0.11 21.67
CA LEU A 298 -13.87 0.66 20.88
C LEU A 298 -12.87 1.44 21.75
N VAL A 299 -13.36 2.08 22.83
CA VAL A 299 -12.51 2.80 23.79
C VAL A 299 -11.58 1.83 24.53
N ALA A 300 -12.08 0.68 24.96
CA ALA A 300 -11.27 -0.35 25.61
C ALA A 300 -10.17 -0.87 24.67
N TYR A 301 -10.52 -1.16 23.40
CA TYR A 301 -9.56 -1.56 22.39
C TYR A 301 -8.49 -0.48 22.15
N ARG A 302 -8.89 0.77 21.97
CA ARG A 302 -7.99 1.92 21.79
C ARG A 302 -6.97 2.01 22.92
N ASN A 303 -7.44 1.97 24.17
CA ASN A 303 -6.57 2.11 25.34
C ASN A 303 -5.55 0.97 25.41
N LYS A 304 -5.99 -0.28 25.15
CA LYS A 304 -5.11 -1.45 25.11
C LYS A 304 -4.07 -1.33 23.98
N ALA A 305 -4.50 -0.92 22.78
CA ALA A 305 -3.62 -0.75 21.64
C ALA A 305 -2.55 0.31 21.89
N TYR A 306 -2.91 1.45 22.47
CA TYR A 306 -1.96 2.52 22.77
C TYR A 306 -0.92 2.10 23.82
N VAL A 307 -1.32 1.32 24.84
CA VAL A 307 -0.37 0.74 25.80
C VAL A 307 0.59 -0.21 25.09
N ALA A 308 0.10 -1.10 24.24
CA ALA A 308 0.93 -2.06 23.50
C ALA A 308 1.92 -1.37 22.53
N ILE A 309 1.47 -0.36 21.78
CA ILE A 309 2.36 0.43 20.90
C ILE A 309 3.45 1.14 21.72
N LYS A 310 3.09 1.74 22.87
CA LYS A 310 4.07 2.39 23.72
C LYS A 310 5.14 1.41 24.25
N GLN A 311 4.72 0.20 24.66
CA GLN A 311 5.62 -0.85 25.09
C GLN A 311 6.57 -1.25 23.95
N LEU A 312 6.06 -1.47 22.73
CA LEU A 312 6.88 -1.77 21.57
C LEU A 312 7.89 -0.67 21.26
N MET A 313 7.48 0.60 21.33
CA MET A 313 8.40 1.74 21.15
C MET A 313 9.51 1.79 22.20
N ASP A 314 9.18 1.44 23.45
CA ASP A 314 10.17 1.39 24.53
C ASP A 314 11.17 0.23 24.36
N GLU A 315 10.70 -0.93 23.89
CA GLU A 315 11.53 -2.10 23.59
C GLU A 315 12.49 -1.82 22.41
N LEU A 316 12.01 -1.16 21.37
CA LEU A 316 12.82 -0.82 20.18
C LEU A 316 13.82 0.31 20.49
N GLY A 317 13.53 1.18 21.44
CA GLY A 317 14.32 2.38 21.71
C GLY A 317 14.19 3.44 20.60
N PRO A 318 15.01 4.51 20.68
CA PRO A 318 14.98 5.56 19.68
C PRO A 318 15.52 5.09 18.33
N ALA A 319 14.88 5.55 17.24
CA ALA A 319 15.40 5.31 15.90
C ALA A 319 16.75 6.01 15.71
N PRO A 320 17.75 5.38 15.05
CA PRO A 320 19.08 5.93 14.85
C PRO A 320 19.11 6.95 13.69
N VAL A 321 18.33 8.01 13.80
CA VAL A 321 18.19 9.06 12.75
C VAL A 321 18.88 10.40 13.11
N GLY A 322 19.60 10.46 14.23
CA GLY A 322 20.29 11.67 14.69
C GLY A 322 21.56 11.38 15.46
#